data_91d58d1a04888fbe579f6dcaec256333
#
_entry.id   91d58d1a04888fbe579f6dcaec256333
#
_cell.length_a   1.000
_cell.length_b   1.000
_cell.length_c   1.000
_cell.angle_alpha   90.00
_cell.angle_beta   90.00
_cell.angle_gamma   90.00
#
_symmetry.space_group_name_H-M   'P 1'
#
loop_
_entity.id
_entity.type
_entity.pdbx_description
1 polymer ?
#
loop_
_entity_poly.entity_id
_entity_poly.type
_entity_poly.pdbx_seq_one_letter_code
_entity_poly.pdbx_strand_id
1 'polypeptide(L)'
;MTDYKTSATWGEIAAQPAIWRAWAEPLSEKSAEVQAWIATENFDEIWVSGAGTSAFIGDIIARGSAKVRAVATTDFVGCPQDYLSATGKILAIQFGRSGNSSETIGMLDLLDAHRPDIARLNITCNGESALATRPAENQRVIVLPEATHDSGFAMTSSFTTMTMTALACLGVLNCGDIEKLANEAEQLIFKADAMSVARPERAVFLGAGALTGVARESALKVLELTAGKTMTQWDSTLGYRHGPKAGVDGATQVYVMLHPEAYVRQYDTDIADEIRRQFPNIPVKTLGQGGDFDIRGNGDPRIDSVLFVLLAQVLAVKWSADLGLPIDDPFQGQNLSRVVSGVKLYPL
;
A
#
# COMPACT_ATOMS: atom_id res chain seq x y z
N MET A 1 -6.20 4.50 -29.13
CA MET A 1 -5.73 4.45 -27.74
C MET A 1 -6.71 5.23 -26.90
N THR A 2 -7.18 4.65 -25.84
CA THR A 2 -8.03 5.35 -24.85
C THR A 2 -7.15 6.40 -24.16
N ASP A 3 -7.63 7.64 -24.09
CA ASP A 3 -6.92 8.68 -23.34
C ASP A 3 -7.05 8.37 -21.84
N TYR A 4 -6.03 7.80 -21.24
CA TYR A 4 -6.03 7.43 -19.82
C TYR A 4 -6.25 8.64 -18.89
N LYS A 5 -5.95 9.87 -19.37
CA LYS A 5 -6.13 11.09 -18.58
C LYS A 5 -7.59 11.43 -18.29
N THR A 6 -8.52 10.81 -19.01
CA THR A 6 -9.96 10.96 -18.76
C THR A 6 -10.53 9.95 -17.78
N SER A 7 -9.73 8.97 -17.32
CA SER A 7 -10.15 7.98 -16.33
C SER A 7 -10.20 8.55 -14.92
N ALA A 8 -11.12 8.03 -14.09
CA ALA A 8 -11.18 8.36 -12.68
C ALA A 8 -9.88 7.97 -11.97
N THR A 9 -9.36 6.77 -12.27
CA THR A 9 -8.11 6.26 -11.68
C THR A 9 -6.92 7.19 -11.92
N TRP A 10 -6.79 7.77 -13.13
CA TRP A 10 -5.74 8.78 -13.36
C TRP A 10 -6.00 10.05 -12.54
N GLY A 11 -7.25 10.52 -12.49
CA GLY A 11 -7.63 11.68 -11.67
C GLY A 11 -7.27 11.49 -10.20
N GLU A 12 -7.53 10.30 -9.66
CA GLU A 12 -7.20 9.90 -8.29
C GLU A 12 -5.69 9.87 -8.03
N ILE A 13 -4.91 9.35 -8.98
CA ILE A 13 -3.43 9.36 -8.90
C ILE A 13 -2.91 10.80 -8.92
N ALA A 14 -3.37 11.61 -9.87
CA ALA A 14 -2.92 12.98 -10.03
C ALA A 14 -3.34 13.91 -8.88
N ALA A 15 -4.44 13.59 -8.20
CA ALA A 15 -4.95 14.38 -7.08
C ALA A 15 -4.21 14.13 -5.76
N GLN A 16 -3.41 13.06 -5.62
CA GLN A 16 -2.78 12.68 -4.35
C GLN A 16 -2.02 13.84 -3.68
N PRO A 17 -1.18 14.63 -4.38
CA PRO A 17 -0.46 15.73 -3.71
C PRO A 17 -1.39 16.78 -3.11
N ALA A 18 -2.47 17.12 -3.80
CA ALA A 18 -3.46 18.08 -3.31
C ALA A 18 -4.26 17.54 -2.12
N ILE A 19 -4.61 16.26 -2.16
CA ILE A 19 -5.27 15.55 -1.06
C ILE A 19 -4.39 15.56 0.18
N TRP A 20 -3.10 15.25 0.04
CA TRP A 20 -2.17 15.22 1.17
C TRP A 20 -2.02 16.61 1.82
N ARG A 21 -1.87 17.67 1.02
CA ARG A 21 -1.83 19.06 1.54
C ARG A 21 -3.09 19.41 2.31
N ALA A 22 -4.26 19.13 1.74
CA ALA A 22 -5.53 19.40 2.39
C ALA A 22 -5.75 18.60 3.67
N TRP A 23 -5.16 17.39 3.75
CA TRP A 23 -5.28 16.50 4.92
C TRP A 23 -4.27 16.83 6.03
N ALA A 24 -3.21 17.58 5.76
CA ALA A 24 -2.09 17.79 6.69
C ALA A 24 -2.52 18.38 8.03
N GLU A 25 -3.31 19.47 8.02
CA GLU A 25 -3.78 20.14 9.23
C GLU A 25 -4.81 19.27 10.00
N PRO A 26 -5.89 18.74 9.40
CA PRO A 26 -6.80 17.82 10.09
C PRO A 26 -6.09 16.57 10.64
N LEU A 27 -5.11 16.04 9.90
CA LEU A 27 -4.34 14.90 10.34
C LEU A 27 -3.46 15.23 11.56
N SER A 28 -2.88 16.41 11.60
CA SER A 28 -2.06 16.85 12.75
C SER A 28 -2.85 16.81 14.05
N GLU A 29 -4.08 17.32 14.05
CA GLU A 29 -4.97 17.29 15.22
C GLU A 29 -5.36 15.87 15.60
N LYS A 30 -5.87 15.09 14.63
CA LYS A 30 -6.33 13.71 14.86
C LYS A 30 -5.18 12.79 15.31
N SER A 31 -4.01 12.93 14.71
CA SER A 31 -2.86 12.11 15.08
C SER A 31 -2.35 12.44 16.48
N ALA A 32 -2.38 13.70 16.91
CA ALA A 32 -2.01 14.09 18.28
C ALA A 32 -2.94 13.45 19.32
N GLU A 33 -4.26 13.44 19.06
CA GLU A 33 -5.25 12.77 19.94
C GLU A 33 -4.99 11.25 20.02
N VAL A 34 -4.71 10.60 18.88
CA VAL A 34 -4.42 9.17 18.82
C VAL A 34 -3.10 8.84 19.51
N GLN A 35 -2.06 9.63 19.30
CA GLN A 35 -0.76 9.45 19.99
C GLN A 35 -0.92 9.57 21.50
N ALA A 36 -1.66 10.56 21.99
CA ALA A 36 -1.95 10.71 23.43
C ALA A 36 -2.72 9.50 23.98
N TRP A 37 -3.70 9.00 23.23
CA TRP A 37 -4.42 7.78 23.58
C TRP A 37 -3.50 6.55 23.64
N ILE A 38 -2.68 6.33 22.60
CA ILE A 38 -1.70 5.21 22.57
C ILE A 38 -0.74 5.30 23.75
N ALA A 39 -0.24 6.50 24.06
CA ALA A 39 0.66 6.71 25.19
C ALA A 39 -0.01 6.42 26.54
N THR A 40 -1.27 6.83 26.72
CA THR A 40 -2.05 6.59 27.95
C THR A 40 -2.34 5.11 28.14
N GLU A 41 -2.74 4.44 27.07
CA GLU A 41 -3.11 3.03 27.08
C GLU A 41 -1.90 2.10 27.22
N ASN A 42 -0.73 2.52 26.76
CA ASN A 42 0.53 1.76 26.81
C ASN A 42 0.39 0.31 26.31
N PHE A 43 -0.01 0.17 25.04
CA PHE A 43 -0.17 -1.13 24.41
C PHE A 43 1.12 -1.93 24.35
N ASP A 44 1.03 -3.24 24.58
CA ASP A 44 2.15 -4.18 24.48
C ASP A 44 2.47 -4.49 23.01
N GLU A 45 1.42 -4.63 22.18
CA GLU A 45 1.52 -4.95 20.76
C GLU A 45 0.50 -4.11 19.95
N ILE A 46 0.88 -3.75 18.73
CA ILE A 46 0.03 -3.03 17.78
C ILE A 46 -0.08 -3.89 16.51
N TRP A 47 -1.28 -4.33 16.20
CA TRP A 47 -1.59 -5.02 14.95
C TRP A 47 -1.98 -4.01 13.88
N VAL A 48 -1.46 -4.20 12.67
CA VAL A 48 -1.81 -3.37 11.51
C VAL A 48 -2.51 -4.27 10.50
N SER A 49 -3.79 -4.05 10.27
CA SER A 49 -4.69 -5.00 9.62
C SER A 49 -5.43 -4.40 8.43
N GLY A 50 -5.63 -5.20 7.41
CA GLY A 50 -6.40 -4.90 6.21
C GLY A 50 -6.41 -6.09 5.26
N ALA A 51 -7.13 -5.98 4.15
CA ALA A 51 -7.17 -6.99 3.10
C ALA A 51 -6.62 -6.42 1.78
N GLY A 52 -5.88 -7.22 1.01
CA GLY A 52 -5.26 -6.79 -0.25
C GLY A 52 -4.32 -5.60 -0.05
N THR A 53 -4.49 -4.54 -0.83
CA THR A 53 -3.74 -3.27 -0.70
C THR A 53 -3.71 -2.74 0.74
N SER A 54 -4.81 -2.85 1.47
CA SER A 54 -4.88 -2.43 2.88
C SER A 54 -3.99 -3.28 3.80
N ALA A 55 -3.76 -4.57 3.50
CA ALA A 55 -2.83 -5.40 4.25
C ALA A 55 -1.37 -4.99 4.01
N PHE A 56 -1.05 -4.55 2.78
CA PHE A 56 0.33 -4.17 2.44
C PHE A 56 0.80 -2.90 3.15
N ILE A 57 -0.12 -2.06 3.63
CA ILE A 57 0.19 -0.98 4.57
C ILE A 57 0.86 -1.57 5.83
N GLY A 58 0.36 -2.70 6.33
CA GLY A 58 0.96 -3.41 7.46
C GLY A 58 2.39 -3.87 7.18
N ASP A 59 2.65 -4.42 5.99
CA ASP A 59 3.99 -4.86 5.57
C ASP A 59 5.01 -3.70 5.58
N ILE A 60 4.55 -2.48 5.30
CA ILE A 60 5.36 -1.26 5.32
C ILE A 60 5.58 -0.77 6.75
N ILE A 61 4.50 -0.58 7.50
CA ILE A 61 4.51 0.12 8.81
C ILE A 61 5.17 -0.73 9.89
N ALA A 62 5.01 -2.05 9.85
CA ALA A 62 5.56 -2.95 10.86
C ALA A 62 7.10 -3.00 10.85
N ARG A 63 7.74 -2.50 9.81
CA ARG A 63 9.22 -2.50 9.76
C ARG A 63 9.80 -1.44 10.69
N GLY A 64 10.88 -1.81 11.35
CA GLY A 64 11.60 -0.92 12.28
C GLY A 64 10.96 -0.77 13.66
N SER A 65 9.91 -1.53 13.98
CA SER A 65 9.29 -1.55 15.31
C SER A 65 9.08 -2.97 15.81
N ALA A 66 9.55 -3.27 17.01
CA ALA A 66 9.31 -4.56 17.64
C ALA A 66 7.87 -4.70 18.19
N LYS A 67 7.17 -3.59 18.38
CA LYS A 67 5.78 -3.59 18.89
C LYS A 67 4.72 -3.66 17.80
N VAL A 68 5.08 -3.37 16.55
CA VAL A 68 4.11 -3.32 15.44
C VAL A 68 4.21 -4.60 14.61
N ARG A 69 3.08 -5.27 14.44
CA ARG A 69 2.96 -6.52 13.68
C ARG A 69 1.96 -6.35 12.53
N ALA A 70 2.37 -6.75 11.33
CA ALA A 70 1.43 -6.90 10.21
C ALA A 70 0.55 -8.13 10.44
N VAL A 71 -0.76 -7.95 10.44
CA VAL A 71 -1.77 -9.00 10.62
C VAL A 71 -2.80 -8.82 9.52
N ALA A 72 -2.62 -9.49 8.39
CA ALA A 72 -3.59 -9.40 7.31
C ALA A 72 -4.97 -9.86 7.80
N THR A 73 -6.01 -9.08 7.50
CA THR A 73 -7.40 -9.43 7.88
C THR A 73 -7.79 -10.80 7.33
N THR A 74 -7.29 -11.15 6.13
CA THR A 74 -7.51 -12.45 5.50
C THR A 74 -6.90 -13.60 6.29
N ASP A 75 -5.72 -13.39 6.86
CA ASP A 75 -5.04 -14.41 7.68
C ASP A 75 -5.71 -14.51 9.05
N PHE A 76 -6.12 -13.37 9.62
CA PHE A 76 -6.85 -13.35 10.88
C PHE A 76 -8.16 -14.14 10.79
N VAL A 77 -8.92 -13.96 9.71
CA VAL A 77 -10.19 -14.67 9.48
C VAL A 77 -9.95 -16.14 9.11
N GLY A 78 -8.92 -16.42 8.32
CA GLY A 78 -8.61 -17.78 7.87
C GLY A 78 -7.97 -18.67 8.93
N CYS A 79 -7.16 -18.08 9.83
CA CYS A 79 -6.41 -18.77 10.87
C CYS A 79 -6.54 -18.05 12.22
N PRO A 80 -7.75 -17.86 12.76
CA PRO A 80 -7.99 -16.98 13.91
C PRO A 80 -7.27 -17.45 15.18
N GLN A 81 -7.02 -18.76 15.34
CA GLN A 81 -6.33 -19.31 16.51
C GLN A 81 -4.90 -18.77 16.67
N ASP A 82 -4.25 -18.39 15.58
CA ASP A 82 -2.89 -17.84 15.61
C ASP A 82 -2.84 -16.45 16.26
N TYR A 83 -3.99 -15.80 16.38
CA TYR A 83 -4.11 -14.42 16.88
C TYR A 83 -4.94 -14.31 18.15
N LEU A 84 -6.04 -15.07 18.27
CA LEU A 84 -6.95 -14.99 19.41
C LEU A 84 -6.30 -15.41 20.73
N SER A 85 -5.23 -16.23 20.68
CA SER A 85 -4.43 -16.64 21.81
C SER A 85 -3.41 -15.61 22.31
N ALA A 86 -3.21 -14.51 21.57
CA ALA A 86 -2.27 -13.46 21.93
C ALA A 86 -2.63 -12.85 23.29
N THR A 87 -1.63 -12.57 24.11
CA THR A 87 -1.77 -12.00 25.45
C THR A 87 -1.27 -10.56 25.48
N GLY A 88 -1.60 -9.83 26.54
CA GLY A 88 -1.23 -8.42 26.68
C GLY A 88 -2.27 -7.46 26.11
N LYS A 89 -1.99 -6.18 26.25
CA LYS A 89 -2.86 -5.09 25.80
C LYS A 89 -2.57 -4.78 24.34
N ILE A 90 -3.51 -5.07 23.47
CA ILE A 90 -3.34 -5.00 22.02
C ILE A 90 -4.17 -3.85 21.43
N LEU A 91 -3.57 -3.13 20.48
CA LEU A 91 -4.25 -2.19 19.58
C LEU A 91 -4.32 -2.78 18.19
N ALA A 92 -5.51 -2.94 17.63
CA ALA A 92 -5.69 -3.26 16.20
C ALA A 92 -5.95 -1.97 15.42
N ILE A 93 -5.00 -1.60 14.54
CA ILE A 93 -5.18 -0.54 13.54
C ILE A 93 -5.71 -1.21 12.29
N GLN A 94 -6.95 -0.90 11.89
CA GLN A 94 -7.64 -1.55 10.79
C GLN A 94 -7.88 -0.58 9.64
N PHE A 95 -7.61 -1.03 8.41
CA PHE A 95 -7.78 -0.24 7.19
C PHE A 95 -8.87 -0.79 6.30
N GLY A 96 -9.66 0.10 5.71
CA GLY A 96 -10.64 -0.28 4.70
C GLY A 96 -11.06 0.89 3.83
N ARG A 97 -10.84 0.80 2.49
CA ARG A 97 -11.39 1.80 1.57
C ARG A 97 -12.92 1.80 1.65
N SER A 98 -13.54 0.66 1.40
CA SER A 98 -14.99 0.48 1.56
C SER A 98 -15.41 0.26 3.01
N GLY A 99 -14.52 -0.36 3.83
CA GLY A 99 -14.80 -0.76 5.21
C GLY A 99 -15.89 -1.83 5.37
N ASN A 100 -16.31 -2.47 4.27
CA ASN A 100 -17.43 -3.41 4.19
C ASN A 100 -17.07 -4.73 3.50
N SER A 101 -15.78 -5.04 3.26
CA SER A 101 -15.43 -6.34 2.70
C SER A 101 -15.80 -7.47 3.67
N SER A 102 -16.09 -8.65 3.11
CA SER A 102 -16.47 -9.82 3.93
C SER A 102 -15.46 -10.11 5.03
N GLU A 103 -14.17 -10.04 4.70
CA GLU A 103 -13.09 -10.30 5.65
C GLU A 103 -13.00 -9.20 6.72
N THR A 104 -13.24 -7.93 6.36
CA THR A 104 -13.29 -6.85 7.35
C THR A 104 -14.40 -7.11 8.36
N ILE A 105 -15.60 -7.48 7.90
CA ILE A 105 -16.73 -7.84 8.77
C ILE A 105 -16.38 -9.07 9.60
N GLY A 106 -15.77 -10.09 8.98
CA GLY A 106 -15.36 -11.31 9.70
C GLY A 106 -14.34 -11.05 10.82
N MET A 107 -13.39 -10.17 10.61
CA MET A 107 -12.45 -9.78 11.68
C MET A 107 -13.17 -9.04 12.80
N LEU A 108 -14.09 -8.12 12.48
CA LEU A 108 -14.90 -7.44 13.49
C LEU A 108 -15.74 -8.42 14.29
N ASP A 109 -16.39 -9.41 13.64
CA ASP A 109 -17.19 -10.45 14.29
C ASP A 109 -16.34 -11.28 15.26
N LEU A 110 -15.15 -11.71 14.83
CA LEU A 110 -14.23 -12.50 15.65
C LEU A 110 -13.70 -11.70 16.85
N LEU A 111 -13.36 -10.43 16.65
CA LEU A 111 -12.92 -9.55 17.72
C LEU A 111 -14.03 -9.31 18.74
N ASP A 112 -15.26 -9.06 18.29
CA ASP A 112 -16.40 -8.83 19.17
C ASP A 112 -16.75 -10.07 20.00
N ALA A 113 -16.68 -11.25 19.40
CA ALA A 113 -17.04 -12.50 20.04
C ALA A 113 -15.96 -13.05 20.99
N HIS A 114 -14.70 -12.88 20.65
CA HIS A 114 -13.60 -13.60 21.33
C HIS A 114 -12.57 -12.68 21.98
N ARG A 115 -12.39 -11.44 21.49
CA ARG A 115 -11.41 -10.48 22.00
C ARG A 115 -11.95 -9.05 22.03
N PRO A 116 -13.08 -8.82 22.74
CA PRO A 116 -13.65 -7.46 22.90
C PRO A 116 -12.70 -6.51 23.64
N ASP A 117 -11.71 -7.04 24.34
CA ASP A 117 -10.65 -6.31 25.05
C ASP A 117 -9.64 -5.62 24.11
N ILE A 118 -9.52 -6.06 22.85
CA ILE A 118 -8.61 -5.45 21.88
C ILE A 118 -9.12 -4.08 21.47
N ALA A 119 -8.32 -3.05 21.75
CA ALA A 119 -8.60 -1.69 21.34
C ALA A 119 -8.52 -1.55 19.81
N ARG A 120 -9.29 -0.62 19.23
CA ARG A 120 -9.41 -0.48 17.77
C ARG A 120 -9.16 0.97 17.32
N LEU A 121 -8.28 1.14 16.35
CA LEU A 121 -8.16 2.36 15.56
C LEU A 121 -8.59 2.01 14.13
N ASN A 122 -9.76 2.46 13.73
CA ASN A 122 -10.32 2.17 12.41
C ASN A 122 -10.08 3.36 11.47
N ILE A 123 -9.37 3.14 10.37
CA ILE A 123 -9.05 4.16 9.36
C ILE A 123 -9.73 3.77 8.06
N THR A 124 -10.70 4.56 7.60
CA THR A 124 -11.53 4.22 6.43
C THR A 124 -11.85 5.44 5.58
N CYS A 125 -12.10 5.23 4.29
CA CYS A 125 -12.63 6.27 3.39
C CYS A 125 -14.16 6.38 3.47
N ASN A 126 -14.84 5.42 4.09
CA ASN A 126 -16.31 5.37 4.15
C ASN A 126 -16.79 5.47 5.60
N GLY A 127 -17.30 6.65 5.98
CA GLY A 127 -17.83 6.91 7.32
C GLY A 127 -19.10 6.14 7.68
N GLU A 128 -19.79 5.57 6.69
CA GLU A 128 -21.02 4.78 6.90
C GLU A 128 -20.76 3.25 6.90
N SER A 129 -19.49 2.86 6.76
CA SER A 129 -19.10 1.45 6.73
C SER A 129 -19.22 0.76 8.09
N ALA A 130 -19.29 -0.57 8.05
CA ALA A 130 -19.21 -1.38 9.27
C ALA A 130 -17.94 -1.08 10.07
N LEU A 131 -16.81 -0.84 9.39
CA LEU A 131 -15.54 -0.49 10.04
C LEU A 131 -15.63 0.85 10.79
N ALA A 132 -16.40 1.82 10.29
CA ALA A 132 -16.57 3.13 10.94
C ALA A 132 -17.61 3.13 12.04
N THR A 133 -18.74 2.42 11.82
CA THR A 133 -19.95 2.58 12.64
C THR A 133 -20.16 1.49 13.69
N ARG A 134 -19.51 0.32 13.55
CA ARG A 134 -19.67 -0.77 14.50
C ARG A 134 -18.99 -0.41 15.83
N PRO A 135 -19.75 -0.41 16.94
CA PRO A 135 -19.22 0.04 18.22
C PRO A 135 -18.24 -0.99 18.83
N ALA A 136 -17.24 -0.50 19.54
CA ALA A 136 -16.39 -1.28 20.43
C ALA A 136 -16.06 -0.45 21.67
N GLU A 137 -15.75 -1.11 22.80
CA GLU A 137 -15.56 -0.46 24.09
C GLU A 137 -14.42 0.58 24.06
N ASN A 138 -13.28 0.22 23.48
CA ASN A 138 -12.11 1.10 23.35
C ASN A 138 -11.77 1.31 21.87
N GLN A 139 -12.40 2.31 21.25
CA GLN A 139 -12.30 2.55 19.82
C GLN A 139 -12.04 4.01 19.48
N ARG A 140 -11.25 4.21 18.43
CA ARG A 140 -11.13 5.48 17.69
C ARG A 140 -11.39 5.22 16.20
N VAL A 141 -12.01 6.17 15.54
CA VAL A 141 -12.31 6.11 14.11
C VAL A 141 -11.77 7.36 13.42
N ILE A 142 -11.01 7.17 12.35
CA ILE A 142 -10.60 8.25 11.47
C ILE A 142 -11.23 8.00 10.11
N VAL A 143 -12.16 8.86 9.73
CA VAL A 143 -12.70 8.90 8.38
C VAL A 143 -11.83 9.84 7.57
N LEU A 144 -11.28 9.33 6.48
CA LEU A 144 -10.43 10.08 5.56
C LEU A 144 -11.27 11.03 4.69
N PRO A 145 -10.66 12.05 4.07
CA PRO A 145 -11.36 12.92 3.13
C PRO A 145 -12.06 12.13 2.02
N GLU A 146 -13.24 12.57 1.60
CA GLU A 146 -14.02 11.91 0.54
C GLU A 146 -13.21 11.71 -0.75
N ALA A 147 -12.36 12.68 -1.09
CA ALA A 147 -11.46 12.61 -2.25
C ALA A 147 -10.50 11.41 -2.23
N THR A 148 -10.34 10.72 -1.09
CA THR A 148 -9.52 9.49 -0.97
C THR A 148 -10.30 8.22 -1.27
N HIS A 149 -11.62 8.31 -1.44
CA HIS A 149 -12.46 7.16 -1.71
C HIS A 149 -12.39 6.81 -3.20
N ASP A 150 -11.24 6.27 -3.63
CA ASP A 150 -11.01 5.89 -5.03
C ASP A 150 -12.25 5.20 -5.64
N SER A 151 -12.77 5.75 -6.72
CA SER A 151 -13.92 5.21 -7.48
C SER A 151 -13.48 4.15 -8.48
N GLY A 152 -12.23 4.23 -8.93
CA GLY A 152 -11.59 3.23 -9.77
C GLY A 152 -11.45 1.88 -9.08
N PHE A 153 -11.18 0.84 -9.87
CA PHE A 153 -11.00 -0.54 -9.36
C PHE A 153 -9.86 -0.60 -8.36
N ALA A 154 -8.71 -0.07 -8.73
CA ALA A 154 -7.50 -0.09 -7.92
C ALA A 154 -7.53 0.98 -6.79
N MET A 155 -6.98 0.65 -5.65
CA MET A 155 -6.71 1.62 -4.59
C MET A 155 -5.45 2.43 -4.95
N THR A 156 -5.57 3.76 -4.93
CA THR A 156 -4.46 4.69 -5.25
C THR A 156 -4.30 5.75 -4.17
N SER A 157 -5.14 6.77 -4.16
CA SER A 157 -5.12 7.83 -3.16
C SER A 157 -5.50 7.32 -1.76
N SER A 158 -6.40 6.34 -1.67
CA SER A 158 -6.75 5.70 -0.40
C SER A 158 -5.55 5.00 0.24
N PHE A 159 -4.75 4.27 -0.55
CA PHE A 159 -3.57 3.56 -0.04
C PHE A 159 -2.55 4.52 0.59
N THR A 160 -2.16 5.56 -0.15
CA THR A 160 -1.13 6.50 0.33
C THR A 160 -1.61 7.33 1.50
N THR A 161 -2.87 7.78 1.48
CA THR A 161 -3.43 8.58 2.57
C THR A 161 -3.66 7.74 3.84
N MET A 162 -4.10 6.47 3.74
CA MET A 162 -4.16 5.55 4.88
C MET A 162 -2.79 5.32 5.49
N THR A 163 -1.77 5.09 4.65
CA THR A 163 -0.39 4.87 5.10
C THR A 163 0.14 6.07 5.86
N MET A 164 0.00 7.29 5.31
CA MET A 164 0.42 8.53 5.97
C MET A 164 -0.33 8.77 7.28
N THR A 165 -1.65 8.51 7.29
CA THR A 165 -2.48 8.68 8.48
C THR A 165 -2.02 7.75 9.61
N ALA A 166 -1.77 6.49 9.32
CA ALA A 166 -1.29 5.56 10.32
C ALA A 166 0.13 5.89 10.81
N LEU A 167 1.04 6.28 9.91
CA LEU A 167 2.39 6.72 10.29
C LEU A 167 2.36 7.97 11.18
N ALA A 168 1.47 8.92 10.91
CA ALA A 168 1.27 10.07 11.77
C ALA A 168 0.70 9.67 13.15
N CYS A 169 -0.32 8.81 13.19
CA CYS A 169 -0.88 8.29 14.44
C CYS A 169 0.14 7.53 15.30
N LEU A 170 1.11 6.88 14.67
CA LEU A 170 2.21 6.17 15.35
C LEU A 170 3.41 7.07 15.68
N GLY A 171 3.34 8.37 15.39
CA GLY A 171 4.42 9.32 15.65
C GLY A 171 5.64 9.17 14.74
N VAL A 172 5.51 8.46 13.62
CA VAL A 172 6.58 8.23 12.63
C VAL A 172 6.63 9.38 11.62
N LEU A 173 5.47 9.80 11.09
CA LEU A 173 5.36 10.93 10.17
C LEU A 173 5.04 12.20 10.95
N ASN A 174 5.87 13.24 10.76
CA ASN A 174 5.52 14.59 11.18
C ASN A 174 4.65 15.24 10.10
N CYS A 175 3.45 15.67 10.46
CA CYS A 175 2.52 16.30 9.51
C CYS A 175 3.09 17.57 8.86
N GLY A 176 4.05 18.24 9.48
CA GLY A 176 4.80 19.35 8.88
C GLY A 176 5.63 18.98 7.65
N ASP A 177 5.97 17.70 7.47
CA ASP A 177 6.72 17.22 6.31
C ASP A 177 5.82 16.89 5.11
N ILE A 178 4.50 16.88 5.27
CA ILE A 178 3.55 16.47 4.22
C ILE A 178 3.63 17.41 3.01
N GLU A 179 3.83 18.70 3.20
CA GLU A 179 3.97 19.66 2.10
C GLU A 179 5.19 19.31 1.22
N LYS A 180 6.32 18.92 1.84
CA LYS A 180 7.51 18.50 1.11
C LYS A 180 7.25 17.21 0.32
N LEU A 181 6.58 16.24 0.94
CA LEU A 181 6.21 14.97 0.26
C LEU A 181 5.26 15.24 -0.90
N ALA A 182 4.27 16.11 -0.72
CA ALA A 182 3.32 16.47 -1.76
C ALA A 182 3.98 17.16 -2.95
N ASN A 183 4.91 18.10 -2.69
CA ASN A 183 5.68 18.78 -3.73
C ASN A 183 6.52 17.79 -4.55
N GLU A 184 7.14 16.81 -3.89
CA GLU A 184 7.91 15.79 -4.57
C GLU A 184 7.00 14.83 -5.36
N ALA A 185 5.88 14.40 -4.79
CA ALA A 185 4.91 13.55 -5.46
C ALA A 185 4.39 14.17 -6.76
N GLU A 186 4.10 15.47 -6.76
CA GLU A 186 3.67 16.22 -7.94
C GLU A 186 4.71 16.15 -9.07
N GLN A 187 5.99 16.33 -8.73
CA GLN A 187 7.09 16.22 -9.69
C GLN A 187 7.28 14.78 -10.19
N LEU A 188 7.13 13.79 -9.31
CA LEU A 188 7.27 12.38 -9.65
C LEU A 188 6.15 11.90 -10.57
N ILE A 189 4.89 12.29 -10.29
CA ILE A 189 3.75 11.97 -11.17
C ILE A 189 3.95 12.61 -12.54
N PHE A 190 4.32 13.88 -12.61
CA PHE A 190 4.61 14.55 -13.88
C PHE A 190 5.73 13.85 -14.67
N LYS A 191 6.82 13.47 -13.99
CA LYS A 191 7.96 12.78 -14.59
C LYS A 191 7.56 11.38 -15.10
N ALA A 192 6.81 10.61 -14.29
CA ALA A 192 6.32 9.29 -14.68
C ALA A 192 5.33 9.36 -15.86
N ASP A 193 4.47 10.38 -15.88
CA ASP A 193 3.55 10.64 -16.99
C ASP A 193 4.29 10.92 -18.31
N ALA A 194 5.36 11.68 -18.26
CA ALA A 194 6.19 12.01 -19.41
C ALA A 194 7.05 10.83 -19.94
N MET A 195 7.23 9.78 -19.14
CA MET A 195 8.03 8.61 -19.55
C MET A 195 7.31 7.81 -20.64
N SER A 196 8.05 7.45 -21.70
CA SER A 196 7.58 6.46 -22.67
C SER A 196 8.17 5.10 -22.32
N VAL A 197 7.39 4.26 -21.67
CA VAL A 197 7.78 2.91 -21.24
C VAL A 197 6.83 1.89 -21.86
N ALA A 198 7.35 1.08 -22.78
CA ALA A 198 6.58 0.02 -23.40
C ALA A 198 6.08 -0.98 -22.33
N ARG A 199 4.86 -1.46 -22.47
CA ARG A 199 4.30 -2.47 -21.58
C ARG A 199 5.06 -3.81 -21.74
N PRO A 200 5.59 -4.38 -20.64
CA PRO A 200 6.18 -5.72 -20.66
C PRO A 200 5.10 -6.81 -20.52
N GLU A 201 5.46 -8.05 -20.84
CA GLU A 201 4.64 -9.20 -20.45
C GLU A 201 4.79 -9.53 -18.96
N ARG A 202 5.97 -9.24 -18.40
CA ARG A 202 6.29 -9.43 -16.98
C ARG A 202 6.93 -8.19 -16.37
N ALA A 203 6.43 -7.76 -15.23
CA ALA A 203 7.03 -6.69 -14.44
C ALA A 203 7.43 -7.22 -13.05
N VAL A 204 8.66 -6.94 -12.64
CA VAL A 204 9.20 -7.36 -11.34
C VAL A 204 9.51 -6.13 -10.51
N PHE A 205 9.02 -6.11 -9.28
CA PHE A 205 9.27 -5.03 -8.31
C PHE A 205 10.05 -5.59 -7.13
N LEU A 206 11.19 -4.99 -6.83
CA LEU A 206 12.07 -5.42 -5.74
C LEU A 206 12.31 -4.29 -4.76
N GLY A 207 12.29 -4.60 -3.46
CA GLY A 207 12.59 -3.61 -2.42
C GLY A 207 12.95 -4.27 -1.10
N ALA A 208 13.84 -3.67 -0.33
CA ALA A 208 14.25 -4.17 0.98
C ALA A 208 13.46 -3.53 2.13
N GLY A 209 13.32 -4.23 3.24
CA GLY A 209 12.67 -3.69 4.44
C GLY A 209 11.22 -3.26 4.19
N ALA A 210 10.88 -2.02 4.49
CA ALA A 210 9.56 -1.45 4.23
C ALA A 210 9.23 -1.38 2.73
N LEU A 211 10.25 -1.21 1.88
CA LEU A 211 10.07 -1.16 0.43
C LEU A 211 9.65 -2.52 -0.17
N THR A 212 9.79 -3.64 0.56
CA THR A 212 9.20 -4.92 0.12
C THR A 212 7.67 -4.84 0.08
N GLY A 213 7.03 -4.18 1.05
CA GLY A 213 5.59 -3.93 1.04
C GLY A 213 5.16 -3.03 -0.13
N VAL A 214 5.99 -2.04 -0.47
CA VAL A 214 5.77 -1.18 -1.66
C VAL A 214 5.94 -1.97 -2.96
N ALA A 215 6.93 -2.85 -3.03
CA ALA A 215 7.13 -3.73 -4.19
C ALA A 215 5.91 -4.63 -4.41
N ARG A 216 5.34 -5.18 -3.32
CA ARG A 216 4.11 -5.96 -3.34
C ARG A 216 2.92 -5.16 -3.84
N GLU A 217 2.73 -3.95 -3.33
CA GLU A 217 1.66 -3.05 -3.77
C GLU A 217 1.82 -2.62 -5.24
N SER A 218 3.04 -2.29 -5.66
CA SER A 218 3.36 -1.93 -7.04
C SER A 218 3.02 -3.06 -8.01
N ALA A 219 3.37 -4.30 -7.64
CA ALA A 219 3.05 -5.49 -8.42
C ALA A 219 1.53 -5.69 -8.52
N LEU A 220 0.78 -5.49 -7.43
CA LEU A 220 -0.67 -5.60 -7.44
C LEU A 220 -1.31 -4.54 -8.34
N LYS A 221 -0.88 -3.28 -8.29
CA LYS A 221 -1.45 -2.21 -9.13
C LYS A 221 -1.31 -2.51 -10.61
N VAL A 222 -0.14 -2.98 -11.03
CA VAL A 222 0.08 -3.38 -12.41
C VAL A 222 -0.78 -4.60 -12.79
N LEU A 223 -0.83 -5.62 -11.93
CA LEU A 223 -1.63 -6.82 -12.17
C LEU A 223 -3.13 -6.51 -12.35
N GLU A 224 -3.68 -5.70 -11.44
CA GLU A 224 -5.09 -5.29 -11.45
C GLU A 224 -5.43 -4.48 -12.71
N LEU A 225 -4.74 -3.36 -12.92
CA LEU A 225 -5.08 -2.42 -14.00
C LEU A 225 -4.81 -2.97 -15.40
N THR A 226 -3.91 -3.95 -15.53
CA THR A 226 -3.71 -4.66 -16.79
C THR A 226 -4.56 -5.94 -16.94
N ALA A 227 -5.48 -6.20 -16.02
CA ALA A 227 -6.30 -7.41 -15.99
C ALA A 227 -5.43 -8.69 -16.14
N GLY A 228 -4.28 -8.73 -15.49
CA GLY A 228 -3.34 -9.86 -15.57
C GLY A 228 -2.59 -10.01 -16.90
N LYS A 229 -2.75 -9.08 -17.87
CA LYS A 229 -2.04 -9.12 -19.15
C LYS A 229 -0.56 -8.77 -19.03
N THR A 230 -0.16 -8.12 -17.96
CA THR A 230 1.21 -8.03 -17.48
C THR A 230 1.28 -8.84 -16.19
N MET A 231 1.96 -9.97 -16.22
CA MET A 231 2.19 -10.78 -15.03
C MET A 231 3.23 -10.10 -14.14
N THR A 232 2.99 -10.12 -12.84
CA THR A 232 3.87 -9.40 -11.92
C THR A 232 4.48 -10.32 -10.87
N GLN A 233 5.70 -9.97 -10.44
CA GLN A 233 6.38 -10.55 -9.29
C GLN A 233 6.85 -9.42 -8.37
N TRP A 234 6.99 -9.75 -7.10
CA TRP A 234 7.63 -8.89 -6.11
C TRP A 234 8.44 -9.75 -5.13
N ASP A 235 9.50 -9.18 -4.58
CA ASP A 235 10.29 -9.83 -3.53
C ASP A 235 11.18 -8.80 -2.82
N SER A 236 11.82 -9.25 -1.74
CA SER A 236 12.99 -8.57 -1.20
C SER A 236 14.19 -8.71 -2.16
N THR A 237 15.07 -7.72 -2.14
CA THR A 237 16.23 -7.68 -3.07
C THR A 237 17.15 -8.90 -2.91
N LEU A 238 17.37 -9.36 -1.69
CA LEU A 238 18.15 -10.57 -1.45
C LEU A 238 17.35 -11.86 -1.71
N GLY A 239 16.07 -11.88 -1.32
CA GLY A 239 15.19 -13.05 -1.50
C GLY A 239 15.02 -13.43 -2.96
N TYR A 240 14.97 -12.46 -3.86
CA TYR A 240 14.79 -12.68 -5.29
C TYR A 240 15.86 -13.61 -5.93
N ARG A 241 17.08 -13.65 -5.37
CA ARG A 241 18.15 -14.56 -5.79
C ARG A 241 17.83 -16.04 -5.55
N HIS A 242 16.94 -16.32 -4.60
CA HIS A 242 16.70 -17.69 -4.09
C HIS A 242 15.52 -18.39 -4.79
N GLY A 243 15.41 -18.22 -6.10
CA GLY A 243 14.42 -18.92 -6.93
C GLY A 243 13.59 -17.98 -7.82
N PRO A 244 12.93 -16.92 -7.30
CA PRO A 244 12.03 -16.09 -8.09
C PRO A 244 12.64 -15.49 -9.35
N LYS A 245 13.96 -15.22 -9.35
CA LYS A 245 14.71 -14.72 -10.52
C LYS A 245 14.65 -15.67 -11.74
N ALA A 246 14.30 -16.94 -11.56
CA ALA A 246 14.07 -17.88 -12.65
C ALA A 246 12.93 -17.47 -13.59
N GLY A 247 12.04 -16.56 -13.14
CA GLY A 247 10.95 -16.01 -13.97
C GLY A 247 11.38 -14.91 -14.94
N VAL A 248 12.65 -14.49 -14.93
CA VAL A 248 13.16 -13.42 -15.82
C VAL A 248 13.41 -13.98 -17.20
N ASP A 249 12.84 -13.33 -18.22
CA ASP A 249 13.06 -13.62 -19.64
C ASP A 249 13.13 -12.33 -20.47
N GLY A 250 13.22 -12.45 -21.80
CA GLY A 250 13.34 -11.30 -22.70
C GLY A 250 12.12 -10.35 -22.73
N ALA A 251 10.98 -10.73 -22.15
CA ALA A 251 9.76 -9.93 -22.07
C ALA A 251 9.58 -9.30 -20.68
N THR A 252 10.59 -9.36 -19.81
CA THR A 252 10.57 -8.88 -18.43
C THR A 252 11.13 -7.46 -18.32
N GLN A 253 10.53 -6.63 -17.45
CA GLN A 253 11.13 -5.39 -16.94
C GLN A 253 11.25 -5.50 -15.42
N VAL A 254 12.36 -5.00 -14.87
CA VAL A 254 12.66 -5.07 -13.44
C VAL A 254 12.81 -3.66 -12.87
N TYR A 255 12.15 -3.43 -11.73
CA TYR A 255 12.18 -2.17 -10.98
C TYR A 255 12.74 -2.45 -9.59
N VAL A 256 13.91 -1.88 -9.28
CA VAL A 256 14.59 -2.08 -8.00
C VAL A 256 14.51 -0.79 -7.19
N MET A 257 13.86 -0.85 -6.03
CA MET A 257 13.75 0.26 -5.11
C MET A 257 15.02 0.36 -4.27
N LEU A 258 15.71 1.49 -4.37
CA LEU A 258 16.94 1.76 -3.63
C LEU A 258 16.60 2.28 -2.23
N HIS A 259 16.95 1.54 -1.22
CA HIS A 259 16.71 1.90 0.17
C HIS A 259 17.49 3.18 0.55
N PRO A 260 16.93 4.10 1.35
CA PRO A 260 17.64 5.32 1.76
C PRO A 260 18.84 5.03 2.65
N GLU A 261 18.84 3.97 3.44
CA GLU A 261 19.95 3.56 4.29
C GLU A 261 21.10 2.96 3.47
N ALA A 262 22.30 3.51 3.61
CA ALA A 262 23.46 3.17 2.80
C ALA A 262 23.86 1.68 2.87
N TYR A 263 23.75 1.04 4.04
CA TYR A 263 24.07 -0.38 4.19
C TYR A 263 23.12 -1.26 3.37
N VAL A 264 21.82 -1.05 3.48
CA VAL A 264 20.80 -1.81 2.77
C VAL A 264 20.89 -1.57 1.26
N ARG A 265 21.09 -0.32 0.87
CA ARG A 265 21.19 0.12 -0.53
C ARG A 265 22.27 -0.59 -1.34
N GLN A 266 23.36 -1.02 -0.71
CA GLN A 266 24.40 -1.78 -1.39
C GLN A 266 23.81 -3.07 -2.01
N TYR A 267 22.97 -3.78 -1.26
CA TYR A 267 22.32 -5.01 -1.75
C TYR A 267 21.30 -4.74 -2.85
N ASP A 268 20.62 -3.59 -2.80
CA ASP A 268 19.68 -3.18 -3.84
C ASP A 268 20.41 -2.85 -5.14
N THR A 269 21.55 -2.17 -5.05
CA THR A 269 22.39 -1.87 -6.19
C THR A 269 23.00 -3.14 -6.78
N ASP A 270 23.51 -4.03 -5.92
CA ASP A 270 24.12 -5.28 -6.33
C ASP A 270 23.15 -6.18 -7.13
N ILE A 271 21.89 -6.28 -6.70
CA ILE A 271 20.89 -7.09 -7.44
C ILE A 271 20.54 -6.44 -8.79
N ALA A 272 20.44 -5.11 -8.84
CA ALA A 272 20.18 -4.41 -10.10
C ALA A 272 21.30 -4.66 -11.12
N ASP A 273 22.55 -4.56 -10.69
CA ASP A 273 23.72 -4.79 -11.53
C ASP A 273 23.91 -6.28 -11.90
N GLU A 274 23.57 -7.18 -10.96
CA GLU A 274 23.56 -8.60 -11.24
C GLU A 274 22.57 -8.97 -12.33
N ILE A 275 21.33 -8.45 -12.26
CA ILE A 275 20.31 -8.72 -13.28
C ILE A 275 20.70 -8.09 -14.62
N ARG A 276 21.21 -6.85 -14.64
CA ARG A 276 21.73 -6.21 -15.86
C ARG A 276 22.82 -7.05 -16.55
N ARG A 277 23.71 -7.63 -15.76
CA ARG A 277 24.79 -8.47 -16.27
C ARG A 277 24.30 -9.82 -16.78
N GLN A 278 23.36 -10.45 -16.07
CA GLN A 278 22.83 -11.78 -16.42
C GLN A 278 21.83 -11.73 -17.57
N PHE A 279 21.08 -10.63 -17.68
CA PHE A 279 20.03 -10.43 -18.68
C PHE A 279 20.21 -9.08 -19.39
N PRO A 280 21.24 -8.94 -20.26
CA PRO A 280 21.63 -7.63 -20.81
C PRO A 280 20.59 -6.98 -21.74
N ASN A 281 19.59 -7.74 -22.19
CA ASN A 281 18.58 -7.27 -23.14
C ASN A 281 17.26 -6.83 -22.48
N ILE A 282 17.16 -6.88 -21.15
CA ILE A 282 15.93 -6.44 -20.45
C ILE A 282 16.14 -5.08 -19.78
N PRO A 283 15.09 -4.26 -19.67
CA PRO A 283 15.15 -3.02 -18.90
C PRO A 283 15.21 -3.33 -17.39
N VAL A 284 16.23 -2.81 -16.71
CA VAL A 284 16.35 -2.79 -15.26
C VAL A 284 16.44 -1.34 -14.81
N LYS A 285 15.43 -0.88 -14.09
CA LYS A 285 15.32 0.49 -13.59
C LYS A 285 15.47 0.53 -12.08
N THR A 286 16.20 1.51 -11.59
CA THR A 286 16.36 1.78 -10.17
C THR A 286 15.51 2.98 -9.77
N LEU A 287 14.83 2.88 -8.62
CA LEU A 287 13.98 3.91 -8.03
C LEU A 287 14.59 4.35 -6.70
N GLY A 288 14.70 5.63 -6.46
CA GLY A 288 15.26 6.18 -5.23
C GLY A 288 16.32 7.22 -5.51
N GLN A 289 16.94 7.77 -4.49
CA GLN A 289 17.89 8.86 -4.62
C GLN A 289 19.07 8.49 -5.56
N GLY A 290 19.22 9.23 -6.66
CA GLY A 290 20.24 8.97 -7.69
C GLY A 290 19.95 7.74 -8.55
N GLY A 291 18.77 7.14 -8.48
CA GLY A 291 18.33 6.08 -9.37
C GLY A 291 17.86 6.60 -10.74
N ASP A 292 17.50 5.66 -11.65
CA ASP A 292 16.92 5.99 -12.96
C ASP A 292 15.64 6.82 -12.81
N PHE A 293 14.87 6.56 -11.78
CA PHE A 293 13.74 7.36 -11.32
C PHE A 293 14.10 7.94 -9.94
N ASP A 294 14.65 9.15 -9.96
CA ASP A 294 15.19 9.81 -8.77
C ASP A 294 14.06 10.23 -7.82
N ILE A 295 14.06 9.64 -6.63
CA ILE A 295 13.16 9.93 -5.51
C ILE A 295 14.03 10.33 -4.33
N ARG A 296 13.86 11.55 -3.82
CA ARG A 296 14.69 12.08 -2.73
C ARG A 296 14.17 11.69 -1.37
N GLY A 297 12.84 11.79 -1.20
CA GLY A 297 12.13 11.40 0.00
C GLY A 297 12.51 12.17 1.26
N ASN A 298 12.18 11.57 2.39
CA ASN A 298 12.45 12.06 3.74
C ASN A 298 13.63 11.29 4.39
N GLY A 299 13.95 10.09 3.88
CA GLY A 299 15.00 9.21 4.39
C GLY A 299 14.49 8.08 5.29
N ASP A 300 13.20 8.06 5.65
CA ASP A 300 12.55 6.90 6.27
C ASP A 300 11.78 6.11 5.19
N PRO A 301 12.14 4.85 4.91
CA PRO A 301 11.52 4.08 3.83
C PRO A 301 10.02 3.83 4.04
N ARG A 302 9.52 3.93 5.28
CA ARG A 302 8.08 3.82 5.58
C ARG A 302 7.34 5.07 5.12
N ILE A 303 7.90 6.26 5.37
CA ILE A 303 7.36 7.54 4.93
C ILE A 303 7.49 7.65 3.41
N ASP A 304 8.65 7.32 2.87
CA ASP A 304 8.95 7.42 1.44
C ASP A 304 8.15 6.42 0.60
N SER A 305 7.55 5.40 1.21
CA SER A 305 6.72 4.39 0.56
C SER A 305 5.64 4.99 -0.35
N VAL A 306 5.03 6.12 0.06
CA VAL A 306 3.98 6.81 -0.69
C VAL A 306 4.50 7.48 -1.97
N LEU A 307 5.80 7.76 -2.05
CA LEU A 307 6.46 8.28 -3.25
C LEU A 307 6.86 7.16 -4.20
N PHE A 308 7.38 6.07 -3.67
CA PHE A 308 7.86 4.95 -4.47
C PHE A 308 6.75 4.23 -5.26
N VAL A 309 5.53 4.17 -4.72
CA VAL A 309 4.39 3.51 -5.38
C VAL A 309 3.88 4.28 -6.60
N LEU A 310 4.11 5.60 -6.68
CA LEU A 310 3.54 6.48 -7.72
C LEU A 310 3.94 6.05 -9.13
N LEU A 311 5.19 5.63 -9.34
CA LEU A 311 5.63 5.16 -10.65
C LEU A 311 4.80 3.97 -11.13
N ALA A 312 4.58 2.98 -10.26
CA ALA A 312 3.81 1.79 -10.60
C ALA A 312 2.34 2.13 -10.88
N GLN A 313 1.73 3.05 -10.10
CA GLN A 313 0.37 3.52 -10.34
C GLN A 313 0.25 4.18 -11.73
N VAL A 314 1.16 5.07 -12.08
CA VAL A 314 1.16 5.75 -13.39
C VAL A 314 1.40 4.76 -14.54
N LEU A 315 2.39 3.87 -14.42
CA LEU A 315 2.68 2.87 -15.44
C LEU A 315 1.51 1.91 -15.64
N ALA A 316 0.85 1.48 -14.56
CA ALA A 316 -0.30 0.58 -14.62
C ALA A 316 -1.46 1.17 -15.41
N VAL A 317 -1.78 2.46 -15.22
CA VAL A 317 -2.81 3.19 -15.99
C VAL A 317 -2.41 3.29 -17.46
N LYS A 318 -1.16 3.66 -17.76
CA LYS A 318 -0.67 3.77 -19.13
C LYS A 318 -0.71 2.43 -19.85
N TRP A 319 -0.26 1.36 -19.20
CA TRP A 319 -0.28 0.01 -19.79
C TRP A 319 -1.70 -0.55 -19.93
N SER A 320 -2.62 -0.18 -19.04
CA SER A 320 -4.05 -0.47 -19.20
C SER A 320 -4.62 0.17 -20.48
N ALA A 321 -4.28 1.45 -20.71
CA ALA A 321 -4.67 2.17 -21.92
C ALA A 321 -4.05 1.57 -23.19
N ASP A 322 -2.79 1.16 -23.16
CA ASP A 322 -2.11 0.48 -24.27
C ASP A 322 -2.81 -0.84 -24.65
N LEU A 323 -3.38 -1.52 -23.66
CA LEU A 323 -4.19 -2.73 -23.86
C LEU A 323 -5.62 -2.46 -24.33
N GLY A 324 -6.04 -1.19 -24.34
CA GLY A 324 -7.42 -0.82 -24.66
C GLY A 324 -8.45 -1.25 -23.61
N LEU A 325 -8.01 -1.46 -22.36
CA LEU A 325 -8.90 -1.85 -21.25
C LEU A 325 -9.69 -0.64 -20.71
N PRO A 326 -10.88 -0.86 -20.14
CA PRO A 326 -11.58 0.15 -19.35
C PRO A 326 -10.83 0.32 -18.01
N ILE A 327 -10.05 1.39 -17.90
CA ILE A 327 -9.07 1.61 -16.83
C ILE A 327 -9.71 1.56 -15.43
N ASP A 328 -10.90 2.17 -15.31
CA ASP A 328 -11.61 2.28 -14.02
C ASP A 328 -12.29 0.97 -13.60
N ASP A 329 -12.51 0.06 -14.53
CA ASP A 329 -13.02 -1.30 -14.29
C ASP A 329 -12.42 -2.28 -15.31
N PRO A 330 -11.15 -2.71 -15.16
CA PRO A 330 -10.48 -3.60 -16.10
C PRO A 330 -11.17 -4.97 -16.28
N PHE A 331 -12.07 -5.30 -15.36
CA PHE A 331 -12.82 -6.57 -15.32
C PHE A 331 -14.29 -6.39 -15.71
N GLN A 332 -14.67 -5.28 -16.34
CA GLN A 332 -16.04 -5.00 -16.75
C GLN A 332 -16.64 -6.17 -17.54
N GLY A 333 -17.77 -6.68 -17.04
CA GLY A 333 -18.45 -7.84 -17.63
C GLY A 333 -17.77 -9.20 -17.31
N GLN A 334 -16.80 -9.23 -16.42
CA GLN A 334 -16.13 -10.44 -15.92
C GLN A 334 -16.51 -10.74 -14.46
N ASN A 335 -15.78 -11.69 -13.84
CA ASN A 335 -16.14 -12.26 -12.54
C ASN A 335 -15.53 -11.54 -11.32
N LEU A 336 -14.72 -10.50 -11.53
CA LEU A 336 -14.09 -9.77 -10.43
C LEU A 336 -14.82 -8.46 -10.14
N SER A 337 -15.00 -8.16 -8.87
CA SER A 337 -15.58 -6.91 -8.39
C SER A 337 -14.56 -6.12 -7.56
N ARG A 338 -14.72 -4.80 -7.59
CA ARG A 338 -13.88 -3.84 -6.84
C ARG A 338 -13.89 -4.08 -5.32
N VAL A 339 -15.00 -4.57 -4.78
CA VAL A 339 -15.15 -4.88 -3.36
C VAL A 339 -15.49 -6.36 -3.21
N VAL A 340 -14.68 -7.07 -2.44
CA VAL A 340 -14.94 -8.48 -2.13
C VAL A 340 -16.16 -8.56 -1.21
N SER A 341 -17.20 -9.24 -1.66
CA SER A 341 -18.44 -9.44 -0.92
C SER A 341 -18.98 -10.84 -1.13
N GLY A 342 -19.82 -11.33 -0.20
CA GLY A 342 -20.46 -12.63 -0.29
C GLY A 342 -19.53 -13.81 -0.03
N VAL A 343 -18.35 -13.59 0.53
CA VAL A 343 -17.48 -14.68 1.01
C VAL A 343 -18.19 -15.37 2.18
N LYS A 344 -18.32 -16.69 2.09
CA LYS A 344 -18.87 -17.47 3.20
C LYS A 344 -17.88 -17.48 4.36
N LEU A 345 -18.26 -16.88 5.45
CA LEU A 345 -17.53 -16.94 6.71
C LEU A 345 -18.07 -18.11 7.54
N TYR A 346 -17.17 -18.82 8.21
CA TYR A 346 -17.53 -19.98 9.04
C TYR A 346 -17.43 -19.60 10.52
N PRO A 347 -18.36 -20.05 11.37
CA PRO A 347 -18.26 -19.85 12.82
C PRO A 347 -17.05 -20.65 13.35
N LEU A 348 -16.44 -20.10 14.43
CA LEU A 348 -15.34 -20.75 15.17
C LEU A 348 -15.94 -21.77 16.13
#